data_4f3d8323485dcd55d43559b9a2eb8cde
#
_entry.id   4f3d8323485dcd55d43559b9a2eb8cde
#
_cell.length_a   1.000
_cell.length_b   1.000
_cell.length_c   1.000
_cell.angle_alpha   90.00
_cell.angle_beta   90.00
_cell.angle_gamma   90.00
#
_symmetry.space_group_name_H-M   'P 1'
#
loop_
_entity.id
_entity.type
_entity.pdbx_description
1 polymer ?
#
loop_
_entity_poly.entity_id
_entity_poly.type
_entity_poly.pdbx_seq_one_letter_code
_entity_poly.pdbx_strand_id
1 'polypeptide(L)'
;MLPTRDEAMALIRDGLSNNPGPWGKHSLTAAHCAEKIAAACGDMDAEKAYVLGLLHDIGRKFGVRHLGHVSDGYAYMMCLGYDEAAKICLTHSFNNHTINEYIGKFDVSDEEMKMIKTELARTVYDDYDRLIQLCDSLAGAEGVLDIEDRMNDVKKRYGFYPQDKWDSNMRLKQYFEKKMKKDIYLVCEKDSFVPEEIG
;
A
#
# COMPACT_ATOMS: atom_id res chain seq x y z
N MET A 1 -3.16 17.55 -1.91
CA MET A 1 -2.71 17.56 -3.34
C MET A 1 -2.04 16.22 -3.65
N LEU A 2 -2.06 15.77 -4.93
CA LEU A 2 -1.34 14.57 -5.39
C LEU A 2 -0.39 14.95 -6.54
N PRO A 3 0.73 14.22 -6.72
CA PRO A 3 1.53 14.32 -7.93
C PRO A 3 0.78 13.71 -9.12
N THR A 4 1.19 14.09 -10.33
CA THR A 4 0.81 13.38 -11.55
C THR A 4 1.43 11.98 -11.58
N ARG A 5 0.93 11.09 -12.43
CA ARG A 5 1.51 9.74 -12.64
C ARG A 5 3.00 9.80 -12.99
N ASP A 6 3.40 10.72 -13.87
CA ASP A 6 4.80 10.88 -14.30
C ASP A 6 5.69 11.35 -13.13
N GLU A 7 5.22 12.31 -12.33
CA GLU A 7 5.92 12.76 -11.12
C GLU A 7 6.04 11.63 -10.10
N ALA A 8 4.97 10.86 -9.87
CA ALA A 8 4.99 9.70 -8.98
C ALA A 8 5.98 8.63 -9.46
N MET A 9 6.01 8.32 -10.75
CA MET A 9 7.00 7.42 -11.34
C MET A 9 8.42 7.94 -11.21
N ALA A 10 8.65 9.26 -11.34
CA ALA A 10 9.97 9.85 -11.11
C ALA A 10 10.40 9.69 -9.64
N LEU A 11 9.49 9.84 -8.68
CA LEU A 11 9.77 9.60 -7.25
C LEU A 11 10.15 8.14 -6.97
N ILE A 12 9.49 7.18 -7.62
CA ILE A 12 9.84 5.74 -7.50
C ILE A 12 11.23 5.47 -8.10
N ARG A 13 11.53 5.98 -9.30
CA ARG A 13 12.86 5.81 -9.92
C ARG A 13 13.97 6.39 -9.05
N ASP A 14 13.78 7.60 -8.54
CA ASP A 14 14.71 8.22 -7.61
C ASP A 14 14.83 7.39 -6.31
N GLY A 15 13.73 6.88 -5.79
CA GLY A 15 13.73 5.99 -4.63
C GLY A 15 14.53 4.70 -4.86
N LEU A 16 14.35 4.06 -6.00
CA LEU A 16 15.10 2.85 -6.37
C LEU A 16 16.58 3.10 -6.63
N SER A 17 16.94 4.29 -7.10
CA SER A 17 18.35 4.70 -7.23
C SER A 17 19.03 4.82 -5.86
N ASN A 18 18.29 5.21 -4.82
CA ASN A 18 18.81 5.34 -3.46
C ASN A 18 18.78 3.99 -2.69
N ASN A 19 17.75 3.19 -2.86
CA ASN A 19 17.58 1.89 -2.20
C ASN A 19 16.97 0.88 -3.17
N PRO A 20 17.77 0.21 -4.01
CA PRO A 20 17.30 -0.81 -4.94
C PRO A 20 16.63 -1.98 -4.23
N GLY A 21 15.56 -2.53 -4.81
CA GLY A 21 14.89 -3.69 -4.24
C GLY A 21 13.55 -4.01 -4.91
N PRO A 22 12.92 -5.13 -4.52
CA PRO A 22 11.67 -5.59 -5.12
C PRO A 22 10.46 -4.70 -4.79
N TRP A 23 10.62 -3.72 -3.89
CA TRP A 23 9.54 -2.84 -3.45
C TRP A 23 8.98 -1.97 -4.59
N GLY A 24 9.81 -1.57 -5.56
CA GLY A 24 9.34 -0.82 -6.71
C GLY A 24 8.35 -1.61 -7.57
N LYS A 25 8.68 -2.86 -7.91
CA LYS A 25 7.77 -3.76 -8.63
C LYS A 25 6.51 -4.08 -7.82
N HIS A 26 6.64 -4.29 -6.51
CA HIS A 26 5.50 -4.43 -5.61
C HIS A 26 4.58 -3.20 -5.66
N SER A 27 5.15 -2.00 -5.63
CA SER A 27 4.39 -0.74 -5.74
C SER A 27 3.69 -0.59 -7.09
N LEU A 28 4.32 -1.03 -8.21
CA LEU A 28 3.66 -1.07 -9.51
C LEU A 28 2.48 -2.04 -9.53
N THR A 29 2.62 -3.22 -8.91
CA THR A 29 1.53 -4.19 -8.81
C THR A 29 0.38 -3.64 -7.97
N ALA A 30 0.67 -3.00 -6.84
CA ALA A 30 -0.34 -2.35 -6.02
C ALA A 30 -1.06 -1.21 -6.78
N ALA A 31 -0.31 -0.40 -7.53
CA ALA A 31 -0.86 0.66 -8.37
C ALA A 31 -1.79 0.13 -9.46
N HIS A 32 -1.37 -0.95 -10.16
CA HIS A 32 -2.19 -1.61 -11.17
C HIS A 32 -3.51 -2.13 -10.58
N CYS A 33 -3.44 -2.88 -9.46
CA CYS A 33 -4.64 -3.36 -8.78
C CYS A 33 -5.57 -2.21 -8.37
N ALA A 34 -5.02 -1.13 -7.81
CA ALA A 34 -5.79 0.02 -7.36
C ALA A 34 -6.51 0.72 -8.52
N GLU A 35 -5.81 0.96 -9.62
CA GLU A 35 -6.38 1.54 -10.85
C GLU A 35 -7.54 0.69 -11.39
N LYS A 36 -7.31 -0.62 -11.56
CA LYS A 36 -8.31 -1.54 -12.12
C LYS A 36 -9.55 -1.67 -11.25
N ILE A 37 -9.37 -1.79 -9.93
CA ILE A 37 -10.48 -1.87 -8.97
C ILE A 37 -11.26 -0.55 -8.95
N ALA A 38 -10.59 0.60 -8.87
CA ALA A 38 -11.22 1.91 -8.87
C ALA A 38 -12.04 2.13 -10.15
N ALA A 39 -11.48 1.82 -11.32
CA ALA A 39 -12.18 1.90 -12.61
C ALA A 39 -13.41 0.98 -12.65
N ALA A 40 -13.30 -0.24 -12.12
CA ALA A 40 -14.41 -1.19 -12.08
C ALA A 40 -15.51 -0.80 -11.09
N CYS A 41 -15.20 -0.06 -10.02
CA CYS A 41 -16.18 0.51 -9.09
C CYS A 41 -17.03 1.62 -9.72
N GLY A 42 -16.47 2.42 -10.61
CA GLY A 42 -17.15 3.46 -11.37
C GLY A 42 -17.45 4.76 -10.61
N ASP A 43 -17.21 4.80 -9.30
CA ASP A 43 -17.38 5.98 -8.43
C ASP A 43 -16.07 6.43 -7.78
N MET A 44 -14.95 5.88 -8.22
CA MET A 44 -13.61 6.22 -7.76
C MET A 44 -12.74 6.68 -8.94
N ASP A 45 -11.84 7.62 -8.69
CA ASP A 45 -10.87 8.08 -9.67
C ASP A 45 -9.73 7.06 -9.79
N ALA A 46 -9.63 6.41 -10.95
CA ALA A 46 -8.65 5.36 -11.21
C ALA A 46 -7.21 5.89 -11.28
N GLU A 47 -7.01 7.11 -11.80
CA GLU A 47 -5.69 7.75 -11.86
C GLU A 47 -5.18 8.09 -10.46
N LYS A 48 -6.06 8.65 -9.63
CA LYS A 48 -5.79 8.88 -8.20
C LYS A 48 -5.43 7.57 -7.49
N ALA A 49 -6.20 6.51 -7.70
CA ALA A 49 -5.96 5.21 -7.09
C ALA A 49 -4.60 4.64 -7.51
N TYR A 50 -4.23 4.76 -8.79
CA TYR A 50 -2.91 4.36 -9.30
C TYR A 50 -1.78 5.08 -8.56
N VAL A 51 -1.84 6.42 -8.50
CA VAL A 51 -0.79 7.24 -7.86
C VAL A 51 -0.65 6.90 -6.38
N LEU A 52 -1.75 6.72 -5.67
CA LEU A 52 -1.75 6.33 -4.26
C LEU A 52 -1.16 4.93 -4.04
N GLY A 53 -1.54 3.96 -4.89
CA GLY A 53 -0.97 2.61 -4.86
C GLY A 53 0.52 2.61 -5.17
N LEU A 54 0.97 3.42 -6.12
CA LEU A 54 2.38 3.53 -6.48
C LEU A 54 3.24 4.09 -5.34
N LEU A 55 2.73 5.06 -4.59
CA LEU A 55 3.48 5.78 -3.57
C LEU A 55 3.33 5.24 -2.14
N HIS A 56 2.49 4.21 -1.90
CA HIS A 56 2.21 3.73 -0.54
C HIS A 56 3.48 3.32 0.24
N ASP A 57 4.45 2.75 -0.45
CA ASP A 57 5.71 2.22 0.08
C ASP A 57 6.93 3.12 -0.21
N ILE A 58 6.73 4.39 -0.64
CA ILE A 58 7.83 5.30 -1.05
C ILE A 58 8.86 5.56 0.06
N GLY A 59 8.49 5.38 1.33
CA GLY A 59 9.41 5.50 2.45
C GLY A 59 10.56 4.50 2.42
N ARG A 60 10.45 3.40 1.66
CA ARG A 60 11.54 2.45 1.41
C ARG A 60 12.71 3.05 0.64
N LYS A 61 12.53 4.19 0.01
CA LYS A 61 13.60 5.01 -0.56
C LYS A 61 14.75 5.27 0.44
N PHE A 62 14.44 5.40 1.72
CA PHE A 62 15.38 5.78 2.76
C PHE A 62 16.12 4.58 3.41
N GLY A 63 15.91 3.38 2.90
CA GLY A 63 16.63 2.18 3.34
C GLY A 63 15.74 1.03 3.76
N VAL A 64 16.36 -0.03 4.27
CA VAL A 64 15.68 -1.24 4.73
C VAL A 64 15.19 -1.02 6.16
N ARG A 65 14.04 -0.36 6.27
CA ARG A 65 13.32 -0.17 7.54
C ARG A 65 11.99 -0.94 7.52
N HIS A 66 11.61 -1.47 8.69
CA HIS A 66 10.30 -2.11 8.87
C HIS A 66 9.22 -1.05 9.11
N LEU A 67 8.84 -0.79 10.37
CA LEU A 67 7.86 0.25 10.67
C LEU A 67 8.33 1.65 10.23
N GLY A 68 9.64 1.88 10.22
CA GLY A 68 10.23 3.14 9.80
C GLY A 68 9.87 3.59 8.40
N HIS A 69 9.59 2.67 7.44
CA HIS A 69 9.16 3.11 6.10
C HIS A 69 7.83 3.87 6.11
N VAL A 70 6.97 3.59 7.09
CA VAL A 70 5.69 4.30 7.26
C VAL A 70 5.92 5.77 7.65
N SER A 71 6.76 6.01 8.68
CA SER A 71 7.09 7.36 9.12
C SER A 71 7.89 8.13 8.07
N ASP A 72 8.84 7.46 7.42
CA ASP A 72 9.66 8.05 6.36
C ASP A 72 8.80 8.48 5.15
N GLY A 73 7.90 7.61 4.69
CA GLY A 73 6.98 7.91 3.58
C GLY A 73 6.04 9.05 3.92
N TYR A 74 5.43 9.01 5.11
CA TYR A 74 4.57 10.08 5.59
C TYR A 74 5.29 11.43 5.60
N ALA A 75 6.44 11.51 6.26
CA ALA A 75 7.20 12.74 6.37
C ALA A 75 7.68 13.27 5.01
N TYR A 76 8.12 12.37 4.12
CA TYR A 76 8.58 12.72 2.78
C TYR A 76 7.46 13.29 1.92
N MET A 77 6.30 12.64 1.88
CA MET A 77 5.15 13.12 1.10
C MET A 77 4.59 14.44 1.67
N MET A 78 4.56 14.59 3.00
CA MET A 78 4.19 15.86 3.64
C MET A 78 5.16 16.99 3.27
N CYS A 79 6.46 16.72 3.25
CA CYS A 79 7.48 17.70 2.86
C CYS A 79 7.31 18.18 1.41
N LEU A 80 6.87 17.30 0.51
CA LEU A 80 6.58 17.62 -0.89
C LEU A 80 5.20 18.28 -1.10
N GLY A 81 4.37 18.38 -0.06
CA GLY A 81 3.01 18.91 -0.15
C GLY A 81 1.97 17.93 -0.71
N TYR A 82 2.27 16.64 -0.74
CA TYR A 82 1.40 15.57 -1.21
C TYR A 82 0.68 14.88 -0.04
N ASP A 83 -0.17 15.63 0.64
CA ASP A 83 -0.88 15.24 1.88
C ASP A 83 -1.73 13.97 1.73
N GLU A 84 -2.37 13.76 0.57
CA GLU A 84 -3.14 12.54 0.30
C GLU A 84 -2.23 11.30 0.16
N ALA A 85 -1.08 11.42 -0.50
CA ALA A 85 -0.10 10.34 -0.57
C ALA A 85 0.55 10.09 0.80
N ALA A 86 0.83 11.14 1.57
CA ALA A 86 1.32 11.01 2.94
C ALA A 86 0.34 10.22 3.81
N LYS A 87 -0.96 10.51 3.72
CA LYS A 87 -2.02 9.76 4.41
C LYS A 87 -1.94 8.27 4.07
N ILE A 88 -1.79 7.91 2.81
CA ILE A 88 -1.69 6.51 2.38
C ILE A 88 -0.41 5.85 2.89
N CYS A 89 0.75 6.53 2.84
CA CYS A 89 1.98 6.01 3.45
C CYS A 89 1.77 5.66 4.93
N LEU A 90 0.99 6.47 5.65
CA LEU A 90 0.67 6.23 7.05
C LEU A 90 -0.30 5.05 7.24
N THR A 91 -1.37 4.96 6.42
CA THR A 91 -2.54 4.12 6.70
C THR A 91 -2.48 2.72 6.09
N HIS A 92 -1.68 2.51 5.02
CA HIS A 92 -1.69 1.25 4.26
C HIS A 92 -1.41 0.01 5.10
N SER A 93 -0.59 0.13 6.14
CA SER A 93 -0.21 -0.99 7.02
C SER A 93 -1.17 -1.23 8.20
N PHE A 94 -2.19 -0.38 8.41
CA PHE A 94 -3.04 -0.38 9.61
C PHE A 94 -4.53 -0.42 9.28
N ASN A 95 -5.03 -1.61 8.95
CA ASN A 95 -6.43 -1.81 8.53
C ASN A 95 -7.45 -1.40 9.61
N ASN A 96 -7.11 -1.53 10.90
CA ASN A 96 -7.99 -1.31 12.04
C ASN A 96 -7.54 -0.13 12.92
N HIS A 97 -6.81 0.84 12.38
CA HIS A 97 -6.31 2.03 13.09
C HIS A 97 -5.43 1.75 14.33
N THR A 98 -4.83 0.59 14.41
CA THR A 98 -4.00 0.21 15.57
C THR A 98 -2.59 -0.18 15.18
N ILE A 99 -1.61 0.31 15.94
CA ILE A 99 -0.21 -0.04 15.78
C ILE A 99 0.04 -1.54 16.07
N ASN A 100 -0.84 -2.17 16.87
CA ASN A 100 -0.66 -3.57 17.29
C ASN A 100 -0.85 -4.59 16.15
N GLU A 101 -1.42 -4.17 15.02
CA GLU A 101 -1.58 -5.03 13.84
C GLU A 101 -0.38 -5.00 12.89
N TYR A 102 0.65 -4.18 13.20
CA TYR A 102 1.83 -4.12 12.36
C TYR A 102 2.63 -5.43 12.43
N ILE A 103 3.07 -5.91 11.25
CA ILE A 103 3.85 -7.14 11.12
C ILE A 103 5.27 -6.77 10.71
N GLY A 104 6.21 -6.88 11.64
CA GLY A 104 7.61 -6.52 11.44
C GLY A 104 8.24 -5.95 12.70
N LYS A 105 9.44 -5.38 12.56
CA LYS A 105 10.15 -4.75 13.67
C LYS A 105 9.66 -3.32 13.87
N PHE A 106 9.62 -2.89 15.13
CA PHE A 106 9.35 -1.51 15.51
C PHE A 106 10.66 -0.72 15.56
N ASP A 107 11.22 -0.46 14.40
CA ASP A 107 12.53 0.21 14.20
C ASP A 107 12.39 1.73 14.04
N VAL A 108 11.62 2.33 14.89
CA VAL A 108 11.31 3.77 14.94
C VAL A 108 11.70 4.34 16.29
N SER A 109 12.01 5.64 16.33
CA SER A 109 12.22 6.39 17.58
C SER A 109 10.90 6.57 18.34
N ASP A 110 10.99 7.00 19.62
CA ASP A 110 9.81 7.32 20.43
C ASP A 110 9.00 8.48 19.82
N GLU A 111 9.66 9.44 19.21
CA GLU A 111 9.05 10.57 18.50
C GLU A 111 8.28 10.10 17.25
N GLU A 112 8.89 9.25 16.42
CA GLU A 112 8.24 8.65 15.26
C GLU A 112 7.04 7.79 15.68
N MET A 113 7.19 6.96 16.71
CA MET A 113 6.11 6.15 17.27
C MET A 113 4.94 7.01 17.75
N LYS A 114 5.25 8.11 18.46
CA LYS A 114 4.23 9.05 18.94
C LYS A 114 3.52 9.73 17.77
N MET A 115 4.27 10.14 16.74
CA MET A 115 3.71 10.71 15.50
C MET A 115 2.76 9.73 14.83
N ILE A 116 3.21 8.49 14.54
CA ILE A 116 2.37 7.46 13.90
C ILE A 116 1.06 7.27 14.68
N LYS A 117 1.13 7.05 16.00
CA LYS A 117 -0.06 6.84 16.83
C LYS A 117 -1.00 8.04 16.83
N THR A 118 -0.45 9.24 16.88
CA THR A 118 -1.25 10.48 16.92
C THR A 118 -1.96 10.70 15.59
N GLU A 119 -1.26 10.55 14.47
CA GLU A 119 -1.82 10.78 13.15
C GLU A 119 -2.81 9.66 12.76
N LEU A 120 -2.53 8.39 13.08
CA LEU A 120 -3.49 7.30 12.90
C LEU A 120 -4.81 7.54 13.66
N ALA A 121 -4.73 8.03 14.91
CA ALA A 121 -5.92 8.30 15.72
C ALA A 121 -6.78 9.45 15.17
N ARG A 122 -6.19 10.37 14.41
CA ARG A 122 -6.89 11.52 13.79
C ARG A 122 -7.42 11.23 12.39
N THR A 123 -6.83 10.24 11.72
CA THR A 123 -7.13 9.95 10.32
C THR A 123 -8.49 9.26 10.18
N VAL A 124 -9.32 9.79 9.32
CA VAL A 124 -10.57 9.14 8.91
C VAL A 124 -10.32 8.40 7.60
N TYR A 125 -10.51 7.07 7.60
CA TYR A 125 -10.33 6.25 6.41
C TYR A 125 -11.49 6.44 5.44
N ASP A 126 -11.13 6.66 4.18
CA ASP A 126 -12.05 6.63 3.04
C ASP A 126 -11.86 5.34 2.21
N ASP A 127 -12.50 5.28 1.06
CA ASP A 127 -12.39 4.12 0.17
C ASP A 127 -11.00 3.99 -0.47
N TYR A 128 -10.22 5.07 -0.58
CA TYR A 128 -8.83 4.97 -1.06
C TYR A 128 -7.90 4.33 -0.03
N ASP A 129 -8.02 4.64 1.26
CA ASP A 129 -7.26 3.95 2.31
C ASP A 129 -7.53 2.44 2.27
N ARG A 130 -8.81 2.07 2.24
CA ARG A 130 -9.27 0.67 2.18
C ARG A 130 -8.79 -0.04 0.92
N LEU A 131 -8.85 0.66 -0.22
CA LEU A 131 -8.40 0.13 -1.50
C LEU A 131 -6.90 -0.17 -1.47
N ILE A 132 -6.09 0.77 -0.98
CA ILE A 132 -4.63 0.57 -0.98
C ILE A 132 -4.21 -0.50 0.04
N GLN A 133 -4.86 -0.59 1.21
CA GLN A 133 -4.67 -1.69 2.16
C GLN A 133 -4.93 -3.06 1.53
N LEU A 134 -5.99 -3.17 0.72
CA LEU A 134 -6.30 -4.38 -0.02
C LEU A 134 -5.25 -4.65 -1.11
N CYS A 135 -4.90 -3.64 -1.91
CA CYS A 135 -3.95 -3.79 -3.01
C CYS A 135 -2.54 -4.16 -2.53
N ASP A 136 -2.07 -3.63 -1.40
CA ASP A 136 -0.83 -4.07 -0.75
C ASP A 136 -0.85 -5.57 -0.42
N SER A 137 -2.02 -6.08 0.03
CA SER A 137 -2.21 -7.50 0.34
C SER A 137 -2.39 -8.40 -0.91
N LEU A 138 -2.61 -7.83 -2.09
CA LEU A 138 -2.67 -8.53 -3.38
C LEU A 138 -1.35 -8.45 -4.16
N ALA A 139 -0.50 -7.48 -3.82
CA ALA A 139 0.68 -7.18 -4.62
C ALA A 139 1.87 -8.05 -4.27
N GLY A 140 2.48 -8.64 -5.28
CA GLY A 140 3.81 -9.22 -5.27
C GLY A 140 4.77 -8.43 -6.16
N ALA A 141 6.07 -8.73 -6.07
CA ALA A 141 7.07 -8.14 -6.96
C ALA A 141 7.00 -8.72 -8.39
N GLU A 142 6.42 -9.90 -8.54
CA GLU A 142 6.31 -10.59 -9.84
C GLU A 142 4.89 -10.55 -10.42
N GLY A 143 3.96 -9.85 -9.77
CA GLY A 143 2.57 -9.72 -10.19
C GLY A 143 1.56 -9.88 -9.06
N VAL A 144 0.30 -10.04 -9.42
CA VAL A 144 -0.83 -10.14 -8.49
C VAL A 144 -0.88 -11.53 -7.86
N LEU A 145 -1.02 -11.59 -6.53
CA LEU A 145 -1.06 -12.81 -5.74
C LEU A 145 -2.48 -13.11 -5.25
N ASP A 146 -2.73 -14.38 -4.92
CA ASP A 146 -3.86 -14.71 -4.08
C ASP A 146 -3.68 -14.12 -2.67
N ILE A 147 -4.74 -13.52 -2.13
CA ILE A 147 -4.66 -12.78 -0.86
C ILE A 147 -4.31 -13.70 0.32
N GLU A 148 -4.88 -14.92 0.35
CA GLU A 148 -4.60 -15.87 1.43
C GLU A 148 -3.20 -16.44 1.31
N ASP A 149 -2.74 -16.73 0.10
CA ASP A 149 -1.37 -17.17 -0.17
C ASP A 149 -0.37 -16.09 0.27
N ARG A 150 -0.64 -14.82 -0.06
CA ARG A 150 0.19 -13.68 0.36
C ARG A 150 0.23 -13.53 1.88
N MET A 151 -0.92 -13.59 2.55
CA MET A 151 -0.98 -13.50 4.02
C MET A 151 -0.29 -14.69 4.69
N ASN A 152 -0.42 -15.89 4.13
CA ASN A 152 0.28 -17.09 4.61
C ASN A 152 1.80 -16.98 4.44
N ASP A 153 2.28 -16.42 3.33
CA ASP A 153 3.71 -16.15 3.12
C ASP A 153 4.25 -15.16 4.16
N VAL A 154 3.54 -14.08 4.42
CA VAL A 154 3.89 -13.12 5.49
C VAL A 154 3.91 -13.81 6.85
N LYS A 155 2.87 -14.60 7.17
CA LYS A 155 2.81 -15.38 8.42
C LYS A 155 4.00 -16.32 8.56
N LYS A 156 4.41 -16.97 7.49
CA LYS A 156 5.58 -17.87 7.47
C LYS A 156 6.89 -17.11 7.72
N ARG A 157 7.06 -15.93 7.13
CA ARG A 157 8.29 -15.11 7.28
C ARG A 157 8.43 -14.50 8.68
N TYR A 158 7.33 -14.06 9.29
CA TYR A 158 7.33 -13.36 10.58
C TYR A 158 6.88 -14.22 11.76
N GLY A 159 6.43 -15.44 11.53
CA GLY A 159 5.97 -16.37 12.57
C GLY A 159 4.53 -16.16 13.03
N PHE A 160 3.89 -15.05 12.64
CA PHE A 160 2.49 -14.73 13.00
C PHE A 160 1.84 -13.84 11.96
N TYR A 161 0.51 -13.79 11.99
CA TYR A 161 -0.31 -12.80 11.29
C TYR A 161 -1.51 -12.49 12.19
N PRO A 162 -1.74 -11.22 12.58
CA PRO A 162 -2.86 -10.87 13.46
C PRO A 162 -4.20 -11.27 12.83
N GLN A 163 -5.04 -11.98 13.59
CA GLN A 163 -6.32 -12.47 13.09
C GLN A 163 -7.24 -11.32 12.65
N ASP A 164 -7.30 -10.24 13.44
CA ASP A 164 -8.13 -9.08 13.13
C ASP A 164 -7.71 -8.42 11.79
N LYS A 165 -6.40 -8.40 11.49
CA LYS A 165 -5.89 -7.91 10.21
C LYS A 165 -6.24 -8.86 9.06
N TRP A 166 -6.13 -10.17 9.29
CA TRP A 166 -6.56 -11.19 8.32
C TRP A 166 -8.04 -11.01 7.95
N ASP A 167 -8.88 -10.97 8.97
CA ASP A 167 -10.34 -10.83 8.78
C ASP A 167 -10.67 -9.49 8.11
N SER A 168 -9.93 -8.44 8.43
CA SER A 168 -10.09 -7.12 7.78
C SER A 168 -9.76 -7.18 6.29
N ASN A 169 -8.65 -7.80 5.90
CA ASN A 169 -8.29 -7.98 4.50
C ASN A 169 -9.35 -8.78 3.73
N MET A 170 -9.89 -9.85 4.33
CA MET A 170 -10.96 -10.63 3.71
C MET A 170 -12.26 -9.82 3.57
N ARG A 171 -12.60 -8.98 4.56
CA ARG A 171 -13.74 -8.06 4.46
C ARG A 171 -13.54 -7.01 3.37
N LEU A 172 -12.34 -6.46 3.22
CA LEU A 172 -12.02 -5.50 2.16
C LEU A 172 -12.14 -6.12 0.77
N LYS A 173 -11.64 -7.36 0.59
CA LYS A 173 -11.83 -8.11 -0.66
C LYS A 173 -13.32 -8.24 -1.00
N GLN A 174 -14.13 -8.74 -0.05
CA GLN A 174 -15.58 -8.90 -0.25
C GLN A 174 -16.29 -7.56 -0.52
N TYR A 175 -15.88 -6.49 0.16
CA TYR A 175 -16.43 -5.15 -0.03
C TYR A 175 -16.23 -4.66 -1.47
N PHE A 176 -15.01 -4.74 -1.99
CA PHE A 176 -14.73 -4.28 -3.35
C PHE A 176 -15.31 -5.23 -4.41
N GLU A 177 -15.28 -6.54 -4.23
CA GLU A 177 -15.96 -7.48 -5.13
C GLU A 177 -17.46 -7.22 -5.24
N LYS A 178 -18.12 -6.96 -4.10
CA LYS A 178 -19.53 -6.57 -4.07
C LYS A 178 -19.78 -5.23 -4.78
N LYS A 179 -18.90 -4.25 -4.57
CA LYS A 179 -18.98 -2.91 -5.18
C LYS A 179 -18.82 -2.98 -6.70
N MET A 180 -17.83 -3.74 -7.19
CA MET A 180 -17.57 -3.97 -8.61
C MET A 180 -18.56 -4.96 -9.27
N LYS A 181 -19.19 -5.86 -8.49
CA LYS A 181 -19.93 -7.04 -8.97
C LYS A 181 -19.07 -7.96 -9.86
N LYS A 182 -17.81 -8.08 -9.55
CA LYS A 182 -16.80 -8.86 -10.28
C LYS A 182 -15.82 -9.48 -9.32
N ASP A 183 -15.22 -10.60 -9.73
CA ASP A 183 -14.09 -11.22 -9.04
C ASP A 183 -12.86 -10.32 -9.13
N ILE A 184 -12.16 -10.15 -7.98
CA ILE A 184 -11.02 -9.22 -7.88
C ILE A 184 -9.82 -9.67 -8.72
N TYR A 185 -9.58 -10.99 -8.81
CA TYR A 185 -8.44 -11.52 -9.54
C TYR A 185 -8.60 -11.36 -11.05
N LEU A 186 -9.85 -11.46 -11.56
CA LEU A 186 -10.16 -11.14 -12.96
C LEU A 186 -9.97 -9.64 -13.24
N VAL A 187 -10.40 -8.77 -12.32
CA VAL A 187 -10.27 -7.31 -12.47
C VAL A 187 -8.80 -6.90 -12.42
N CYS A 188 -8.00 -7.46 -11.52
CA CYS A 188 -6.57 -7.19 -11.37
C CYS A 188 -5.69 -7.95 -12.37
N GLU A 189 -6.27 -8.73 -13.29
CA GLU A 189 -5.54 -9.46 -14.32
C GLU A 189 -4.46 -10.40 -13.74
N LYS A 190 -4.80 -11.12 -12.65
CA LYS A 190 -3.86 -11.91 -11.84
C LYS A 190 -2.97 -12.85 -12.68
N ASP A 191 -3.52 -13.50 -13.69
CA ASP A 191 -2.80 -14.51 -14.48
C ASP A 191 -2.00 -13.91 -15.66
N SER A 192 -2.08 -12.60 -15.88
CA SER A 192 -1.47 -11.95 -17.06
C SER A 192 -0.66 -10.69 -16.76
N PHE A 193 -0.93 -10.02 -15.63
CA PHE A 193 -0.18 -8.81 -15.28
C PHE A 193 1.21 -9.15 -14.74
N VAL A 194 2.22 -8.52 -15.32
CA VAL A 194 3.62 -8.55 -14.85
C VAL A 194 4.11 -7.10 -14.77
N PRO A 195 4.64 -6.66 -13.62
CA PRO A 195 5.14 -5.30 -13.48
C PRO A 195 6.38 -5.08 -14.35
N GLU A 196 6.43 -3.92 -15.02
CA GLU A 196 7.56 -3.53 -15.84
C GLU A 196 8.84 -3.33 -15.00
N GLU A 197 10.00 -3.46 -15.66
CA GLU A 197 11.26 -3.04 -15.06
C GLU A 197 11.25 -1.51 -14.92
N ILE A 198 11.56 -1.03 -13.72
CA ILE A 198 11.70 0.40 -13.46
C ILE A 198 13.16 0.76 -13.70
N GLY A 199 13.42 1.30 -14.87
CA GLY A 199 14.75 1.80 -15.27
C GLY A 199 15.08 3.16 -14.64
#